data_350deff19ca15d287fa3a4d987247b86
#
_entry.id   350deff19ca15d287fa3a4d987247b86
#
_cell.length_a   1.000
_cell.length_b   1.000
_cell.length_c   1.000
_cell.angle_alpha   90.00
_cell.angle_beta   90.00
_cell.angle_gamma   90.00
#
_symmetry.space_group_name_H-M   'P 1'
#
loop_
_entity.id
_entity.type
_entity.pdbx_description
1 polymer ?
#
loop_
_entity_poly.entity_id
_entity_poly.type
_entity_poly.pdbx_seq_one_letter_code
_entity_poly.pdbx_strand_id
1 'polypeptide(L)'
;SIESFYQEIGRAGRDGLPSDTVLFYSLADLILLTKFATESGQQNINLEKLQRMQQYAESDICRRRILLSYFGEIADHDCGNCDVCKNPPERFDGTVIVQKALSAIVRTDQQIGTGVLVDILRGNMSPEVVGKGYQQLKTFAAGRDVPARDWHDYLLQMLQLGYFEIAYNENNHLKITSAGSDVLFGRATARLVVIRREETNETKRGRKRKAPVPAQELPLGLPNTENEALFEALRKLRKRLADEEALPAYIVLSDKVLHLLSTSRPTNLE
;
A
#
# COMPACT_ATOMS: atom_id res chain seq x y z
N SER A 1 2.66 -6.42 -14.25
CA SER A 1 3.18 -5.72 -15.45
C SER A 1 2.07 -4.93 -16.15
N ILE A 2 2.44 -4.00 -17.03
CA ILE A 2 1.46 -3.23 -17.83
C ILE A 2 0.64 -4.15 -18.73
N GLU A 3 1.23 -5.17 -19.31
CA GLU A 3 0.54 -6.13 -20.17
C GLU A 3 -0.56 -6.89 -19.42
N SER A 4 -0.24 -7.39 -18.23
CA SER A 4 -1.23 -8.08 -17.37
C SER A 4 -2.35 -7.13 -16.94
N PHE A 5 -2.00 -5.94 -16.54
CA PHE A 5 -2.95 -4.90 -16.17
C PHE A 5 -3.88 -4.54 -17.35
N TYR A 6 -3.30 -4.35 -18.54
CA TYR A 6 -4.06 -4.06 -19.76
C TYR A 6 -5.07 -5.18 -20.10
N GLN A 7 -4.66 -6.44 -19.96
CA GLN A 7 -5.55 -7.59 -20.17
C GLN A 7 -6.69 -7.63 -19.15
N GLU A 8 -6.43 -7.27 -17.91
CA GLU A 8 -7.44 -7.24 -16.83
C GLU A 8 -8.44 -6.12 -17.05
N ILE A 9 -7.97 -4.88 -17.29
CA ILE A 9 -8.87 -3.74 -17.54
C ILE A 9 -9.66 -3.90 -18.85
N GLY A 10 -9.09 -4.58 -19.84
CA GLY A 10 -9.76 -4.90 -21.11
C GLY A 10 -10.92 -5.89 -20.98
N ARG A 11 -11.18 -6.44 -19.79
CA ARG A 11 -12.36 -7.25 -19.51
C ARG A 11 -13.55 -6.42 -19.05
N ALA A 12 -13.32 -5.22 -18.55
CA ALA A 12 -14.37 -4.30 -18.12
C ALA A 12 -15.13 -3.71 -19.32
N GLY A 13 -16.45 -3.55 -19.20
CA GLY A 13 -17.29 -2.90 -20.21
C GLY A 13 -17.50 -3.69 -21.51
N ARG A 14 -17.24 -5.00 -21.55
CA ARG A 14 -17.46 -5.84 -22.74
C ARG A 14 -18.93 -6.00 -23.12
N ASP A 15 -19.80 -5.78 -22.15
CA ASP A 15 -21.26 -5.76 -22.30
C ASP A 15 -21.80 -4.39 -22.77
N GLY A 16 -20.90 -3.43 -23.04
CA GLY A 16 -21.25 -2.06 -23.43
C GLY A 16 -21.66 -1.17 -22.26
N LEU A 17 -21.64 -1.67 -21.02
CA LEU A 17 -21.94 -0.86 -19.84
C LEU A 17 -20.72 -0.04 -19.37
N PRO A 18 -20.94 1.17 -18.84
CA PRO A 18 -19.88 1.93 -18.23
C PRO A 18 -19.20 1.14 -17.08
N SER A 19 -17.89 1.10 -17.08
CA SER A 19 -17.12 0.37 -16.09
C SER A 19 -15.91 1.18 -15.62
N ASP A 20 -15.66 1.17 -14.32
CA ASP A 20 -14.49 1.80 -13.72
C ASP A 20 -13.40 0.77 -13.47
N THR A 21 -12.16 1.15 -13.74
CA THR A 21 -10.99 0.35 -13.41
C THR A 21 -10.17 1.05 -12.34
N VAL A 22 -9.81 0.33 -11.28
CA VAL A 22 -9.08 0.87 -10.13
C VAL A 22 -7.75 0.15 -9.98
N LEU A 23 -6.67 0.93 -9.88
CA LEU A 23 -5.34 0.43 -9.55
C LEU A 23 -5.00 0.83 -8.11
N PHE A 24 -4.79 -0.17 -7.25
CA PHE A 24 -4.23 0.06 -5.92
C PHE A 24 -2.70 0.12 -6.01
N TYR A 25 -2.12 1.20 -5.51
CA TYR A 25 -0.70 1.45 -5.60
C TYR A 25 -0.19 2.12 -4.31
N SER A 26 0.91 1.61 -3.76
CA SER A 26 1.54 2.16 -2.56
C SER A 26 3.06 1.98 -2.59
N LEU A 27 3.77 2.78 -1.80
CA LEU A 27 5.23 2.63 -1.61
C LEU A 27 5.59 1.25 -1.03
N ALA A 28 4.76 0.70 -0.13
CA ALA A 28 4.99 -0.62 0.45
C ALA A 28 4.93 -1.73 -0.62
N ASP A 29 3.97 -1.64 -1.55
CA ASP A 29 3.87 -2.57 -2.67
C ASP A 29 5.09 -2.48 -3.59
N LEU A 30 5.56 -1.26 -3.87
CA LEU A 30 6.75 -1.04 -4.68
C LEU A 30 7.99 -1.71 -4.07
N ILE A 31 8.22 -1.51 -2.77
CA ILE A 31 9.33 -2.12 -2.04
C ILE A 31 9.24 -3.65 -2.09
N LEU A 32 8.07 -4.21 -1.80
CA LEU A 32 7.84 -5.65 -1.80
C LEU A 32 8.04 -6.27 -3.20
N LEU A 33 7.44 -5.67 -4.22
CA LEU A 33 7.55 -6.17 -5.60
C LEU A 33 8.95 -6.02 -6.17
N THR A 34 9.71 -4.97 -5.79
CA THR A 34 11.12 -4.84 -6.15
C THR A 34 11.95 -5.98 -5.56
N LYS A 35 11.71 -6.33 -4.28
CA LYS A 35 12.37 -7.47 -3.65
C LYS A 35 12.10 -8.77 -4.44
N PHE A 36 10.85 -9.07 -4.76
CA PHE A 36 10.52 -10.26 -5.55
C PHE A 36 11.14 -10.23 -6.95
N ALA A 37 11.19 -9.07 -7.60
CA ALA A 37 11.82 -8.92 -8.90
C ALA A 37 13.34 -9.18 -8.83
N THR A 38 14.03 -8.72 -7.78
CA THR A 38 15.47 -8.92 -7.59
C THR A 38 15.82 -10.37 -7.25
N GLU A 39 14.95 -11.10 -6.55
CA GLU A 39 15.13 -12.51 -6.20
C GLU A 39 14.76 -13.47 -7.35
N SER A 40 14.19 -12.96 -8.45
CA SER A 40 13.73 -13.77 -9.57
C SER A 40 14.87 -14.12 -10.54
N GLY A 41 14.73 -15.26 -11.25
CA GLY A 41 15.70 -15.68 -12.29
C GLY A 41 15.78 -14.75 -13.52
N GLN A 42 14.87 -13.75 -13.64
CA GLN A 42 14.82 -12.76 -14.71
C GLN A 42 14.82 -11.33 -14.15
N GLN A 43 15.73 -11.06 -13.23
CA GLN A 43 15.80 -9.83 -12.46
C GLN A 43 15.65 -8.56 -13.32
N ASN A 44 16.47 -8.37 -14.33
CA ASN A 44 16.48 -7.15 -15.15
C ASN A 44 15.14 -6.91 -15.84
N ILE A 45 14.55 -7.95 -16.42
CA ILE A 45 13.24 -7.87 -17.11
C ILE A 45 12.13 -7.54 -16.13
N ASN A 46 12.13 -8.18 -14.96
CA ASN A 46 11.08 -7.96 -13.97
C ASN A 46 11.19 -6.57 -13.32
N LEU A 47 12.39 -6.08 -13.08
CA LEU A 47 12.61 -4.70 -12.61
C LEU A 47 12.16 -3.67 -13.65
N GLU A 48 12.51 -3.87 -14.93
CA GLU A 48 12.04 -2.96 -15.99
C GLU A 48 10.51 -2.94 -16.10
N LYS A 49 9.85 -4.10 -16.08
CA LYS A 49 8.39 -4.20 -16.08
C LYS A 49 7.75 -3.52 -14.87
N LEU A 50 8.35 -3.67 -13.69
CA LEU A 50 7.90 -2.99 -12.48
C LEU A 50 8.04 -1.48 -12.62
N GLN A 51 9.17 -1.00 -13.12
CA GLN A 51 9.43 0.42 -13.35
C GLN A 51 8.42 1.03 -14.35
N ARG A 52 8.09 0.32 -15.43
CA ARG A 52 7.07 0.76 -16.40
C ARG A 52 5.69 0.86 -15.74
N MET A 53 5.32 -0.11 -14.91
CA MET A 53 4.06 -0.08 -14.17
C MET A 53 4.03 1.07 -13.16
N GLN A 54 5.14 1.32 -12.49
CA GLN A 54 5.32 2.46 -11.61
C GLN A 54 5.11 3.78 -12.36
N GLN A 55 5.81 3.98 -13.48
CA GLN A 55 5.65 5.17 -14.31
C GLN A 55 4.19 5.39 -14.75
N TYR A 56 3.49 4.30 -15.12
CA TYR A 56 2.07 4.38 -15.45
C TYR A 56 1.22 4.86 -14.27
N ALA A 57 1.43 4.29 -13.07
CA ALA A 57 0.66 4.63 -11.88
C ALA A 57 0.88 6.07 -11.41
N GLU A 58 2.08 6.58 -11.59
CA GLU A 58 2.56 7.85 -11.01
C GLU A 58 2.48 9.04 -11.98
N SER A 59 2.34 8.78 -13.26
CA SER A 59 2.40 9.84 -14.27
C SER A 59 1.24 10.84 -14.16
N ASP A 60 1.55 12.09 -14.38
CA ASP A 60 0.60 13.19 -14.55
C ASP A 60 0.05 13.29 -15.99
N ILE A 61 0.35 12.32 -16.85
CA ILE A 61 -0.07 12.25 -18.25
C ILE A 61 -1.32 11.36 -18.35
N CYS A 62 -2.15 11.61 -19.36
CA CYS A 62 -3.33 10.79 -19.65
C CYS A 62 -3.01 9.28 -19.66
N ARG A 63 -3.72 8.49 -18.84
CA ARG A 63 -3.50 7.04 -18.68
C ARG A 63 -3.58 6.29 -20.01
N ARG A 64 -4.52 6.66 -20.87
CA ARG A 64 -4.66 6.03 -22.19
C ARG A 64 -3.47 6.31 -23.09
N ARG A 65 -2.94 7.55 -23.09
CA ARG A 65 -1.75 7.88 -23.89
C ARG A 65 -0.53 7.06 -23.48
N ILE A 66 -0.34 6.84 -22.18
CA ILE A 66 0.77 6.03 -21.67
C ILE A 66 0.61 4.58 -22.10
N LEU A 67 -0.59 4.01 -21.98
CA LEU A 67 -0.85 2.64 -22.42
C LEU A 67 -0.63 2.47 -23.92
N LEU A 68 -1.18 3.35 -24.74
CA LEU A 68 -1.01 3.30 -26.20
C LEU A 68 0.46 3.46 -26.58
N SER A 69 1.18 4.41 -25.99
CA SER A 69 2.62 4.59 -26.21
C SER A 69 3.43 3.35 -25.81
N TYR A 70 3.06 2.66 -24.75
CA TYR A 70 3.71 1.40 -24.34
C TYR A 70 3.58 0.32 -25.41
N PHE A 71 2.44 0.26 -26.11
CA PHE A 71 2.19 -0.69 -27.21
C PHE A 71 2.59 -0.15 -28.59
N GLY A 72 3.30 0.99 -28.64
CA GLY A 72 3.81 1.57 -29.89
C GLY A 72 2.80 2.42 -30.67
N GLU A 73 1.65 2.76 -30.06
CA GLU A 73 0.65 3.64 -30.64
C GLU A 73 0.80 5.08 -30.14
N ILE A 74 0.59 6.06 -31.01
CA ILE A 74 0.63 7.49 -30.65
C ILE A 74 -0.81 8.01 -30.62
N ALA A 75 -1.25 8.50 -29.45
CA ALA A 75 -2.53 9.17 -29.34
C ALA A 75 -2.37 10.68 -29.56
N ASP A 76 -3.15 11.25 -30.45
CA ASP A 76 -3.12 12.67 -30.80
C ASP A 76 -3.70 13.58 -29.70
N HIS A 77 -4.58 13.02 -28.84
CA HIS A 77 -5.27 13.78 -27.79
C HIS A 77 -5.43 12.96 -26.50
N ASP A 78 -5.71 13.65 -25.42
CA ASP A 78 -6.03 13.05 -24.13
C ASP A 78 -7.43 12.42 -24.14
N CYS A 79 -7.63 11.35 -23.38
CA CYS A 79 -8.88 10.59 -23.43
C CYS A 79 -10.09 11.30 -22.79
N GLY A 80 -9.89 12.36 -22.03
CA GLY A 80 -10.94 13.08 -21.29
C GLY A 80 -11.67 12.28 -20.22
N ASN A 81 -11.33 10.99 -20.01
CA ASN A 81 -12.09 10.09 -19.16
C ASN A 81 -11.30 9.45 -18.00
N CYS A 82 -9.96 9.43 -18.04
CA CYS A 82 -9.16 8.89 -16.94
C CYS A 82 -9.10 9.86 -15.74
N ASP A 83 -8.60 9.37 -14.63
CA ASP A 83 -8.38 10.11 -13.40
C ASP A 83 -7.62 11.44 -13.61
N VAL A 84 -6.51 11.38 -14.36
CA VAL A 84 -5.68 12.55 -14.67
C VAL A 84 -6.42 13.57 -15.54
N CYS A 85 -7.19 13.12 -16.53
CA CYS A 85 -7.93 14.02 -17.39
C CYS A 85 -9.11 14.70 -16.69
N LYS A 86 -9.80 13.94 -15.81
CA LYS A 86 -10.94 14.47 -15.03
C LYS A 86 -10.49 15.36 -13.87
N ASN A 87 -9.37 15.03 -13.25
CA ASN A 87 -8.85 15.73 -12.08
C ASN A 87 -7.34 15.95 -12.23
N PRO A 88 -6.91 16.95 -13.00
CA PRO A 88 -5.50 17.26 -13.12
C PRO A 88 -4.89 17.53 -11.74
N PRO A 89 -3.71 16.99 -11.43
CA PRO A 89 -3.11 17.12 -10.12
C PRO A 89 -2.74 18.59 -9.83
N GLU A 90 -3.22 19.10 -8.71
CA GLU A 90 -2.82 20.40 -8.19
C GLU A 90 -1.51 20.28 -7.43
N ARG A 91 -0.57 21.19 -7.68
CA ARG A 91 0.75 21.18 -7.05
C ARG A 91 0.95 22.37 -6.14
N PHE A 92 1.67 22.17 -5.04
CA PHE A 92 2.04 23.21 -4.09
C PHE A 92 3.54 23.19 -3.81
N ASP A 93 4.04 24.25 -3.19
CA ASP A 93 5.43 24.28 -2.69
C ASP A 93 5.55 23.39 -1.44
N GLY A 94 6.06 22.17 -1.65
CA GLY A 94 6.32 21.18 -0.61
C GLY A 94 7.75 21.19 -0.07
N THR A 95 8.55 22.22 -0.39
CA THR A 95 9.99 22.27 -0.03
C THR A 95 10.24 21.97 1.44
N VAL A 96 9.48 22.58 2.35
CA VAL A 96 9.64 22.37 3.79
C VAL A 96 9.32 20.91 4.20
N ILE A 97 8.29 20.30 3.59
CA ILE A 97 7.96 18.88 3.85
C ILE A 97 9.12 17.99 3.42
N VAL A 98 9.65 18.22 2.22
CA VAL A 98 10.79 17.48 1.68
C VAL A 98 12.02 17.67 2.57
N GLN A 99 12.34 18.90 2.97
CA GLN A 99 13.48 19.20 3.84
C GLN A 99 13.38 18.53 5.22
N LYS A 100 12.17 18.46 5.82
CA LYS A 100 11.94 17.71 7.08
C LYS A 100 12.33 16.23 6.92
N ALA A 101 11.87 15.59 5.86
CA ALA A 101 12.15 14.17 5.59
C ALA A 101 13.64 13.93 5.29
N LEU A 102 14.21 14.68 4.35
CA LEU A 102 15.62 14.53 3.97
C LEU A 102 16.58 14.83 5.13
N SER A 103 16.27 15.83 5.95
CA SER A 103 17.05 16.13 7.16
C SER A 103 17.03 14.97 8.16
N ALA A 104 15.89 14.28 8.32
CA ALA A 104 15.81 13.09 9.18
C ALA A 104 16.64 11.93 8.60
N ILE A 105 16.60 11.69 7.29
CA ILE A 105 17.42 10.66 6.63
C ILE A 105 18.91 10.93 6.85
N VAL A 106 19.39 12.16 6.65
CA VAL A 106 20.81 12.49 6.87
C VAL A 106 21.21 12.29 8.32
N ARG A 107 20.40 12.75 9.28
CA ARG A 107 20.69 12.66 10.71
C ARG A 107 20.67 11.25 11.30
N THR A 108 20.17 10.29 10.54
CA THR A 108 20.19 8.86 10.87
C THR A 108 21.24 8.11 10.04
N ASP A 109 22.24 8.84 9.52
CA ASP A 109 23.34 8.30 8.70
C ASP A 109 22.82 7.50 7.47
N GLN A 110 21.60 7.84 7.00
CA GLN A 110 20.94 7.16 5.89
C GLN A 110 20.76 5.64 6.12
N GLN A 111 20.56 5.24 7.38
CA GLN A 111 20.43 3.84 7.81
C GLN A 111 19.02 3.52 8.35
N ILE A 112 18.02 4.13 7.78
CA ILE A 112 16.61 3.90 8.15
C ILE A 112 15.74 3.60 6.93
N GLY A 113 14.69 2.81 7.15
CA GLY A 113 13.62 2.59 6.19
C GLY A 113 12.48 3.61 6.36
N THR A 114 11.50 3.54 5.44
CA THR A 114 10.37 4.48 5.39
C THR A 114 9.52 4.48 6.67
N GLY A 115 9.30 3.31 7.29
CA GLY A 115 8.51 3.21 8.51
C GLY A 115 9.12 3.98 9.68
N VAL A 116 10.43 3.77 9.92
CA VAL A 116 11.18 4.46 10.99
C VAL A 116 11.27 5.95 10.71
N LEU A 117 11.43 6.36 9.44
CA LEU A 117 11.41 7.77 9.07
C LEU A 117 10.08 8.43 9.45
N VAL A 118 8.94 7.78 9.14
CA VAL A 118 7.62 8.29 9.52
C VAL A 118 7.48 8.37 11.05
N ASP A 119 7.96 7.38 11.79
CA ASP A 119 7.96 7.40 13.25
C ASP A 119 8.76 8.57 13.83
N ILE A 120 9.96 8.83 13.31
CA ILE A 120 10.79 9.98 13.70
C ILE A 120 10.05 11.29 13.42
N LEU A 121 9.54 11.47 12.22
CA LEU A 121 8.84 12.70 11.81
C LEU A 121 7.57 12.96 12.62
N ARG A 122 6.84 11.91 12.95
CA ARG A 122 5.61 11.97 13.75
C ARG A 122 5.88 12.10 15.27
N GLY A 123 7.08 11.73 15.70
CA GLY A 123 7.42 11.67 17.13
C GLY A 123 6.87 10.41 17.81
N ASN A 124 6.77 9.29 17.09
CA ASN A 124 6.39 8.01 17.64
C ASN A 124 7.60 7.33 18.30
N MET A 125 7.39 6.80 19.51
CA MET A 125 8.40 6.11 20.30
C MET A 125 8.40 4.60 19.98
N SER A 126 8.67 4.24 18.71
CA SER A 126 8.79 2.83 18.33
C SER A 126 10.07 2.22 18.95
N PRO A 127 10.13 0.87 19.12
CA PRO A 127 11.30 0.20 19.70
C PRO A 127 12.60 0.55 18.99
N GLU A 128 12.57 0.71 17.68
CA GLU A 128 13.73 1.07 16.87
C GLU A 128 14.17 2.53 17.10
N VAL A 129 13.21 3.45 17.18
CA VAL A 129 13.48 4.87 17.48
C VAL A 129 14.13 5.02 18.85
N VAL A 130 13.61 4.33 19.86
CA VAL A 130 14.16 4.38 21.24
C VAL A 130 15.52 3.68 21.31
N GLY A 131 15.63 2.48 20.72
CA GLY A 131 16.84 1.67 20.78
C GLY A 131 18.05 2.33 20.12
N LYS A 132 17.83 3.13 19.06
CA LYS A 132 18.89 3.90 18.36
C LYS A 132 19.03 5.35 18.84
N GLY A 133 18.24 5.78 19.82
CA GLY A 133 18.32 7.14 20.39
C GLY A 133 17.79 8.25 19.46
N TYR A 134 16.99 7.90 18.44
CA TYR A 134 16.50 8.87 17.44
C TYR A 134 15.50 9.89 17.99
N GLN A 135 14.93 9.65 19.17
CA GLN A 135 14.09 10.61 19.89
C GLN A 135 14.88 11.90 20.30
N GLN A 136 16.21 11.86 20.27
CA GLN A 136 17.06 13.03 20.59
C GLN A 136 17.39 13.88 19.35
N LEU A 137 17.03 13.43 18.16
CA LEU A 137 17.28 14.17 16.94
C LEU A 137 16.43 15.45 16.87
N LYS A 138 16.99 16.53 16.34
CA LYS A 138 16.25 17.78 16.09
C LYS A 138 15.07 17.60 15.13
N THR A 139 15.07 16.53 14.35
CA THR A 139 14.00 16.17 13.41
C THR A 139 12.92 15.30 14.06
N PHE A 140 13.11 14.87 15.30
CA PHE A 140 12.08 14.11 16.01
C PHE A 140 10.83 14.97 16.22
N ALA A 141 9.68 14.46 15.82
CA ALA A 141 8.39 15.14 15.82
C ALA A 141 8.30 16.42 14.93
N ALA A 142 9.30 16.70 14.09
CA ALA A 142 9.30 17.87 13.21
C ALA A 142 8.18 17.85 12.14
N GLY A 143 7.62 16.69 11.85
CA GLY A 143 6.52 16.47 10.89
C GLY A 143 5.21 16.05 11.56
N ARG A 144 5.01 16.34 12.83
CA ARG A 144 3.79 15.96 13.59
C ARG A 144 2.53 16.59 13.04
N ASP A 145 2.64 17.74 12.39
CA ASP A 145 1.58 18.47 11.69
C ASP A 145 1.00 17.69 10.51
N VAL A 146 1.77 16.78 9.91
CA VAL A 146 1.34 15.96 8.79
C VAL A 146 0.89 14.58 9.28
N PRO A 147 -0.31 14.07 8.90
CA PRO A 147 -0.77 12.73 9.25
C PRO A 147 0.18 11.64 8.75
N ALA A 148 0.29 10.51 9.46
CA ALA A 148 1.19 9.40 9.06
C ALA A 148 0.90 8.88 7.65
N ARG A 149 -0.39 8.78 7.28
CA ARG A 149 -0.81 8.36 5.94
C ARG A 149 -0.32 9.33 4.86
N ASP A 150 -0.40 10.64 5.10
CA ASP A 150 0.05 11.65 4.15
C ASP A 150 1.58 11.65 4.03
N TRP A 151 2.30 11.32 5.10
CA TRP A 151 3.74 11.09 5.02
C TRP A 151 4.09 9.96 4.05
N HIS A 152 3.37 8.85 4.06
CA HIS A 152 3.62 7.76 3.10
C HIS A 152 3.42 8.23 1.65
N ASP A 153 2.37 9.00 1.39
CA ASP A 153 2.08 9.54 0.06
C ASP A 153 3.14 10.56 -0.37
N TYR A 154 3.59 11.46 0.53
CA TYR A 154 4.67 12.41 0.22
C TYR A 154 6.01 11.70 0.03
N LEU A 155 6.34 10.68 0.81
CA LEU A 155 7.57 9.89 0.61
C LEU A 155 7.56 9.19 -0.75
N LEU A 156 6.41 8.69 -1.19
CA LEU A 156 6.27 8.13 -2.53
C LEU A 156 6.57 9.19 -3.59
N GLN A 157 5.97 10.38 -3.49
CA GLN A 157 6.25 11.49 -4.41
C GLN A 157 7.73 11.90 -4.40
N MET A 158 8.37 11.95 -3.23
CA MET A 158 9.80 12.29 -3.12
C MET A 158 10.70 11.25 -3.80
N LEU A 159 10.36 9.96 -3.69
CA LEU A 159 11.05 8.88 -4.39
C LEU A 159 10.91 9.04 -5.91
N GLN A 160 9.71 9.34 -6.40
CA GLN A 160 9.39 9.55 -7.80
C GLN A 160 10.14 10.76 -8.39
N LEU A 161 10.23 11.83 -7.60
CA LEU A 161 10.96 13.05 -7.97
C LEU A 161 12.48 12.88 -7.84
N GLY A 162 12.93 11.69 -7.40
CA GLY A 162 14.33 11.35 -7.29
C GLY A 162 15.07 12.10 -6.19
N TYR A 163 14.40 12.54 -5.12
CA TYR A 163 15.07 13.21 -3.99
C TYR A 163 15.79 12.24 -3.06
N PHE A 164 15.38 11.00 -3.03
CA PHE A 164 16.09 9.89 -2.40
C PHE A 164 15.85 8.61 -3.20
N GLU A 165 16.65 7.59 -2.92
CA GLU A 165 16.51 6.24 -3.46
C GLU A 165 16.45 5.21 -2.33
N ILE A 166 16.01 3.99 -2.64
CA ILE A 166 15.94 2.89 -1.69
C ILE A 166 17.06 1.91 -2.01
N ALA A 167 18.00 1.75 -1.08
CA ALA A 167 19.06 0.76 -1.17
C ALA A 167 18.52 -0.63 -0.78
N TYR A 168 17.96 -1.36 -1.74
CA TYR A 168 17.31 -2.66 -1.52
C TYR A 168 18.27 -3.73 -0.98
N ASN A 169 19.55 -3.62 -1.30
CA ASN A 169 20.63 -4.47 -0.79
C ASN A 169 21.09 -4.10 0.63
N GLU A 170 20.66 -2.97 1.16
CA GLU A 170 20.98 -2.46 2.49
C GLU A 170 19.74 -2.33 3.36
N ASN A 171 18.97 -3.38 3.53
CA ASN A 171 17.74 -3.42 4.35
C ASN A 171 16.69 -2.34 3.99
N ASN A 172 16.59 -1.97 2.71
CA ASN A 172 15.71 -0.90 2.21
C ASN A 172 16.02 0.47 2.84
N HIS A 173 17.27 0.75 3.14
CA HIS A 173 17.68 2.06 3.66
C HIS A 173 17.49 3.16 2.61
N LEU A 174 17.15 4.34 3.10
CA LEU A 174 16.92 5.52 2.28
C LEU A 174 18.24 6.28 2.07
N LYS A 175 18.62 6.51 0.81
CA LYS A 175 19.82 7.26 0.42
C LYS A 175 19.42 8.54 -0.29
N ILE A 176 20.03 9.66 0.09
CA ILE A 176 19.76 10.96 -0.53
C ILE A 176 20.52 11.05 -1.85
N THR A 177 19.83 11.54 -2.88
CA THR A 177 20.42 11.83 -4.19
C THR A 177 21.01 13.25 -4.25
N SER A 178 21.68 13.60 -5.36
CA SER A 178 22.11 14.97 -5.62
C SER A 178 20.93 15.95 -5.68
N ALA A 179 19.85 15.56 -6.35
CA ALA A 179 18.62 16.38 -6.42
C ALA A 179 18.00 16.61 -5.04
N GLY A 180 17.96 15.56 -4.19
CA GLY A 180 17.51 15.69 -2.80
C GLY A 180 18.40 16.62 -1.99
N SER A 181 19.72 16.53 -2.16
CA SER A 181 20.68 17.42 -1.53
C SER A 181 20.46 18.90 -1.91
N ASP A 182 20.14 19.17 -3.16
CA ASP A 182 19.86 20.53 -3.62
C ASP A 182 18.60 21.12 -2.95
N VAL A 183 17.55 20.32 -2.79
CA VAL A 183 16.36 20.75 -2.05
C VAL A 183 16.65 20.90 -0.55
N LEU A 184 17.39 19.96 0.06
CA LEU A 184 17.73 20.00 1.49
C LEU A 184 18.48 21.28 1.86
N PHE A 185 19.43 21.70 1.03
CA PHE A 185 20.25 22.90 1.26
C PHE A 185 19.66 24.18 0.65
N GLY A 186 18.43 24.13 0.18
CA GLY A 186 17.71 25.31 -0.36
C GLY A 186 18.22 25.83 -1.71
N ARG A 187 18.95 25.00 -2.47
CA ARG A 187 19.40 25.32 -3.83
C ARG A 187 18.32 25.07 -4.88
N ALA A 188 17.32 24.23 -4.54
CA ALA A 188 16.17 23.96 -5.37
C ALA A 188 14.89 23.94 -4.54
N THR A 189 13.75 24.19 -5.18
CA THR A 189 12.41 24.06 -4.57
C THR A 189 11.78 22.72 -4.97
N ALA A 190 10.92 22.18 -4.10
CA ALA A 190 10.21 20.95 -4.38
C ALA A 190 8.71 21.22 -4.56
N ARG A 191 8.14 20.79 -5.68
CA ARG A 191 6.70 20.83 -5.92
C ARG A 191 6.09 19.46 -5.70
N LEU A 192 5.18 19.37 -4.72
CA LEU A 192 4.43 18.18 -4.41
C LEU A 192 2.98 18.32 -4.87
N VAL A 193 2.34 17.19 -5.18
CA VAL A 193 0.92 17.11 -5.50
C VAL A 193 0.11 17.18 -4.21
N VAL A 194 -0.96 17.97 -4.23
CA VAL A 194 -1.91 18.09 -3.11
C VAL A 194 -2.63 16.74 -2.92
N ILE A 195 -2.53 16.18 -1.72
CA ILE A 195 -3.25 14.96 -1.36
C ILE A 195 -4.71 15.33 -1.13
N ARG A 196 -5.56 15.17 -2.16
CA ARG A 196 -7.01 15.32 -2.02
C ARG A 196 -7.59 14.02 -1.52
N ARG A 197 -8.18 14.04 -0.33
CA ARG A 197 -8.98 12.94 0.18
C ARG A 197 -10.44 13.36 0.12
N GLU A 198 -11.25 12.58 -0.58
CA GLU A 198 -12.69 12.66 -0.37
C GLU A 198 -12.93 12.31 1.10
N GLU A 199 -13.47 13.26 1.85
CA GLU A 199 -14.02 12.99 3.18
C GLU A 199 -15.17 11.99 2.97
N THR A 200 -14.85 10.70 3.03
CA THR A 200 -15.90 9.70 3.20
C THR A 200 -16.59 10.08 4.52
N ASN A 201 -17.85 10.43 4.42
CA ASN A 201 -18.72 10.83 5.55
C ASN A 201 -18.95 9.68 6.58
N GLU A 202 -17.96 8.80 6.77
CA GLU A 202 -17.99 7.72 7.74
C GLU A 202 -17.55 8.13 9.16
N THR A 203 -17.07 9.36 9.38
CA THR A 203 -16.47 9.74 10.66
C THR A 203 -17.37 10.49 11.62
N LYS A 204 -18.71 10.42 11.47
CA LYS A 204 -19.62 10.91 12.52
C LYS A 204 -20.49 9.84 13.20
N ARG A 205 -20.20 8.56 13.00
CA ARG A 205 -20.67 7.55 13.95
C ARG A 205 -19.64 7.46 15.08
N GLY A 206 -19.83 8.35 16.06
CA GLY A 206 -19.10 8.29 17.32
C GLY A 206 -19.05 6.86 17.82
N ARG A 207 -17.89 6.45 18.34
CA ARG A 207 -17.73 5.28 19.20
C ARG A 207 -18.66 5.42 20.42
N LYS A 208 -19.97 5.34 20.22
CA LYS A 208 -20.84 4.86 21.26
C LYS A 208 -20.45 3.40 21.48
N ARG A 209 -19.82 3.12 22.61
CA ARG A 209 -19.78 1.76 23.16
C ARG A 209 -21.16 1.18 22.94
N LYS A 210 -21.32 0.30 21.95
CA LYS A 210 -22.54 -0.47 21.82
C LYS A 210 -22.64 -1.28 23.10
N ALA A 211 -23.66 -0.96 23.89
CA ALA A 211 -24.24 -1.92 24.81
C ALA A 211 -24.55 -3.20 23.99
N PRO A 212 -24.49 -4.39 24.58
CA PRO A 212 -24.77 -5.62 23.86
C PRO A 212 -26.15 -5.49 23.21
N VAL A 213 -26.17 -5.46 21.88
CA VAL A 213 -27.41 -5.47 21.10
C VAL A 213 -27.99 -6.86 21.29
N PRO A 214 -29.27 -7.01 21.73
CA PRO A 214 -29.93 -8.31 21.69
C PRO A 214 -29.94 -8.75 20.22
N ALA A 215 -29.58 -10.03 19.99
CA ALA A 215 -29.55 -10.67 18.70
C ALA A 215 -30.88 -10.44 17.96
N GLN A 216 -30.88 -9.59 16.92
CA GLN A 216 -31.95 -9.55 15.96
C GLN A 216 -31.65 -10.58 14.87
N GLU A 217 -32.51 -11.56 14.84
CA GLU A 217 -32.55 -12.66 13.89
C GLU A 217 -32.62 -12.12 12.45
N LEU A 218 -31.65 -12.49 11.63
CA LEU A 218 -31.76 -12.44 10.18
C LEU A 218 -32.62 -13.63 9.72
N PRO A 219 -33.65 -13.43 8.90
CA PRO A 219 -34.52 -14.51 8.45
C PRO A 219 -33.90 -15.21 7.26
N LEU A 220 -33.09 -16.21 7.49
CA LEU A 220 -32.79 -17.26 6.52
C LEU A 220 -32.62 -18.55 7.33
N GLY A 221 -33.69 -19.39 7.26
CA GLY A 221 -33.85 -20.63 8.03
C GLY A 221 -32.73 -21.64 7.78
N LEU A 222 -31.75 -21.61 8.66
CA LEU A 222 -30.89 -22.73 8.97
C LEU A 222 -30.91 -22.87 10.49
N PRO A 223 -31.12 -24.08 11.04
CA PRO A 223 -31.18 -24.27 12.48
C PRO A 223 -29.82 -23.97 13.08
N ASN A 224 -29.83 -22.98 13.97
CA ASN A 224 -28.66 -22.50 14.72
C ASN A 224 -28.34 -23.51 15.84
N THR A 225 -27.69 -24.63 15.52
CA THR A 225 -27.04 -25.49 16.48
C THR A 225 -25.63 -25.79 16.02
N GLU A 226 -24.75 -24.79 16.20
CA GLU A 226 -23.33 -25.09 16.18
C GLU A 226 -23.05 -26.16 17.23
N ASN A 227 -22.50 -27.28 16.77
CA ASN A 227 -21.96 -28.25 17.71
C ASN A 227 -20.59 -27.75 18.14
N GLU A 228 -20.56 -26.98 19.20
CA GLU A 228 -19.35 -26.34 19.74
C GLU A 228 -18.27 -27.39 20.04
N ALA A 229 -18.66 -28.59 20.46
CA ALA A 229 -17.76 -29.73 20.70
C ALA A 229 -17.11 -30.20 19.37
N LEU A 230 -17.87 -30.24 18.27
CA LEU A 230 -17.36 -30.65 16.97
C LEU A 230 -16.45 -29.54 16.39
N PHE A 231 -16.82 -28.27 16.53
CA PHE A 231 -15.99 -27.16 16.11
C PHE A 231 -14.63 -27.17 16.82
N GLU A 232 -14.59 -27.33 18.12
CA GLU A 232 -13.35 -27.43 18.90
C GLU A 232 -12.52 -28.67 18.53
N ALA A 233 -13.15 -29.80 18.25
CA ALA A 233 -12.46 -30.98 17.76
C ALA A 233 -11.80 -30.77 16.40
N LEU A 234 -12.51 -30.14 15.45
CA LEU A 234 -11.99 -29.76 14.12
C LEU A 234 -10.87 -28.74 14.23
N ARG A 235 -10.98 -27.78 15.14
CA ARG A 235 -9.94 -26.76 15.39
C ARG A 235 -8.65 -27.41 15.92
N LYS A 236 -8.76 -28.37 16.84
CA LYS A 236 -7.61 -29.14 17.36
C LYS A 236 -6.97 -30.02 16.29
N LEU A 237 -7.79 -30.67 15.45
CA LEU A 237 -7.31 -31.45 14.31
C LEU A 237 -6.53 -30.59 13.32
N ARG A 238 -7.12 -29.44 12.92
CA ARG A 238 -6.46 -28.48 12.03
C ARG A 238 -5.10 -28.04 12.57
N LYS A 239 -5.02 -27.70 13.87
CA LYS A 239 -3.76 -27.28 14.49
C LYS A 239 -2.70 -28.39 14.41
N ARG A 240 -3.07 -29.64 14.71
CA ARG A 240 -2.16 -30.79 14.63
C ARG A 240 -1.63 -30.98 13.19
N LEU A 241 -2.51 -30.96 12.18
CA LEU A 241 -2.12 -31.06 10.77
C LEU A 241 -1.23 -29.91 10.34
N ALA A 242 -1.50 -28.70 10.81
CA ALA A 242 -0.67 -27.53 10.53
C ALA A 242 0.72 -27.64 11.15
N ASP A 243 0.80 -28.16 12.38
CA ASP A 243 2.08 -28.37 13.08
C ASP A 243 2.90 -29.50 12.40
N GLU A 244 2.25 -30.59 11.93
CA GLU A 244 2.88 -31.69 11.19
C GLU A 244 3.49 -31.23 9.84
N GLU A 245 2.80 -30.33 9.12
CA GLU A 245 3.24 -29.81 7.83
C GLU A 245 4.07 -28.51 7.95
N ALA A 246 4.34 -28.04 9.15
CA ALA A 246 5.02 -26.76 9.45
C ALA A 246 4.38 -25.55 8.73
N LEU A 247 3.05 -25.55 8.61
CA LEU A 247 2.26 -24.51 7.94
C LEU A 247 1.39 -23.76 8.96
N PRO A 248 1.05 -22.48 8.68
CA PRO A 248 0.04 -21.76 9.46
C PRO A 248 -1.34 -22.42 9.37
N ALA A 249 -2.03 -22.55 10.52
CA ALA A 249 -3.30 -23.26 10.61
C ALA A 249 -4.40 -22.81 9.64
N TYR A 250 -4.42 -21.51 9.26
CA TYR A 250 -5.39 -20.95 8.32
C TYR A 250 -5.18 -21.41 6.87
N ILE A 251 -3.97 -21.89 6.53
CA ILE A 251 -3.66 -22.46 5.20
C ILE A 251 -4.27 -23.85 5.05
N VAL A 252 -4.32 -24.62 6.13
CA VAL A 252 -4.94 -25.97 6.13
C VAL A 252 -6.45 -25.84 5.92
N LEU A 253 -7.14 -25.04 6.75
CA LEU A 253 -8.57 -24.74 6.64
C LEU A 253 -8.87 -23.38 7.28
N SER A 254 -9.69 -22.55 6.63
CA SER A 254 -10.13 -21.29 7.22
C SER A 254 -11.17 -21.50 8.33
N ASP A 255 -11.29 -20.57 9.28
CA ASP A 255 -12.30 -20.62 10.34
C ASP A 255 -13.73 -20.69 9.77
N LYS A 256 -13.98 -20.03 8.66
CA LYS A 256 -15.27 -20.08 7.96
C LYS A 256 -15.63 -21.49 7.51
N VAL A 257 -14.66 -22.26 7.04
CA VAL A 257 -14.87 -23.67 6.63
C VAL A 257 -15.10 -24.55 7.85
N LEU A 258 -14.40 -24.33 8.96
CA LEU A 258 -14.64 -25.07 10.21
C LEU A 258 -16.05 -24.83 10.75
N HIS A 259 -16.55 -23.60 10.73
CA HIS A 259 -17.93 -23.29 11.10
C HIS A 259 -18.93 -24.00 10.17
N LEU A 260 -18.68 -23.98 8.86
CA LEU A 260 -19.54 -24.67 7.90
C LEU A 260 -19.58 -26.18 8.16
N LEU A 261 -18.43 -26.82 8.38
CA LEU A 261 -18.33 -28.25 8.67
C LEU A 261 -19.00 -28.64 10.00
N SER A 262 -18.86 -27.83 11.05
CA SER A 262 -19.49 -28.06 12.34
C SER A 262 -21.03 -27.93 12.28
N THR A 263 -21.53 -27.14 11.35
CA THR A 263 -22.96 -26.90 11.15
C THR A 263 -23.58 -27.91 10.18
N SER A 264 -22.98 -28.13 9.00
CA SER A 264 -23.53 -28.98 7.95
C SER A 264 -23.29 -30.49 8.16
N ARG A 265 -22.23 -30.85 8.91
CA ARG A 265 -21.84 -32.25 9.23
C ARG A 265 -21.89 -33.19 8.02
N PRO A 266 -21.15 -32.88 6.94
CA PRO A 266 -21.17 -33.73 5.76
C PRO A 266 -20.70 -35.15 6.12
N THR A 267 -21.42 -36.16 5.64
CA THR A 267 -21.10 -37.58 5.84
C THR A 267 -20.46 -38.22 4.61
N ASN A 268 -20.45 -37.49 3.48
CA ASN A 268 -19.91 -37.94 2.21
C ASN A 268 -18.95 -36.89 1.64
N LEU A 269 -18.05 -37.33 0.74
CA LEU A 269 -17.09 -36.52 0.02
C LEU A 269 -17.61 -35.96 -1.33
N GLU A 270 -18.92 -36.11 -1.61
CA GLU A 270 -19.56 -35.60 -2.83
C GLU A 270 -20.03 -34.17 -2.67
#